data_2da5d2f23e4b8f13e3782a0e0d98f4f1
#
_entry.id   2da5d2f23e4b8f13e3782a0e0d98f4f1
#
_cell.length_a   1.000
_cell.length_b   1.000
_cell.length_c   1.000
_cell.angle_alpha   90.00
_cell.angle_beta   90.00
_cell.angle_gamma   90.00
#
_symmetry.space_group_name_H-M   'P 1'
#
loop_
_entity.id
_entity.type
_entity.pdbx_description
1 polymer ?
#
loop_
_entity_poly.entity_id
_entity_poly.type
_entity_poly.pdbx_seq_one_letter_code
_entity_poly.pdbx_strand_id
1 'polypeptide(L)'
;MQKLWKNSLGLWYSNSTLRLGRTNKRRNGMESVEFAILDWIQQHLRCGFLDTVLPAVSWICNHGEVWIILAAVLLLRKRDRWVGVSVALALVLDLVCCNLILKPLVDRVRPFAVNTAVELLTAPPLDASFPSGHTAASFAAAFALKASGSRLWEPALVLAAAIAFSRLYLYVHWPSDVLFGAVLGTALGYAGAWLAGRFRHRLGHS
;
A
#
# COMPACT_ATOMS: atom_id res chain seq x y z
N MET A 1 5.36 26.11 12.87
CA MET A 1 4.67 24.91 12.34
C MET A 1 4.77 23.68 13.23
N GLN A 2 5.86 23.42 13.94
CA GLN A 2 6.00 22.23 14.84
C GLN A 2 5.02 22.16 16.04
N LYS A 3 4.54 23.30 16.57
CA LYS A 3 3.61 23.32 17.73
C LYS A 3 2.16 22.92 17.38
N LEU A 4 1.71 23.16 16.15
CA LEU A 4 0.36 22.78 15.71
C LEU A 4 0.21 21.25 15.48
N TRP A 5 1.28 20.59 15.10
CA TRP A 5 1.33 19.13 14.93
C TRP A 5 1.19 18.35 16.25
N LYS A 6 1.77 18.89 17.34
CA LYS A 6 1.67 18.25 18.66
C LYS A 6 0.26 18.26 19.26
N ASN A 7 -0.55 19.26 18.94
CA ASN A 7 -1.91 19.39 19.50
C ASN A 7 -2.94 18.49 18.76
N SER A 8 -2.83 18.36 17.45
CA SER A 8 -3.71 17.45 16.68
C SER A 8 -3.39 15.96 16.93
N LEU A 9 -2.09 15.62 17.08
CA LEU A 9 -1.65 14.30 17.52
C LEU A 9 -2.13 13.98 18.94
N GLY A 10 -2.12 14.95 19.86
CA GLY A 10 -2.54 14.77 21.26
C GLY A 10 -4.01 14.38 21.40
N LEU A 11 -4.91 14.97 20.60
CA LEU A 11 -6.34 14.65 20.64
C LEU A 11 -6.65 13.29 20.00
N TRP A 12 -5.96 12.93 18.91
CA TRP A 12 -6.12 11.62 18.28
C TRP A 12 -5.53 10.50 19.15
N TYR A 13 -4.36 10.75 19.77
CA TYR A 13 -3.73 9.84 20.73
C TYR A 13 -4.58 9.64 21.99
N SER A 14 -5.24 10.67 22.51
CA SER A 14 -6.11 10.57 23.69
C SER A 14 -7.30 9.63 23.44
N ASN A 15 -7.93 9.72 22.26
CA ASN A 15 -9.04 8.84 21.90
C ASN A 15 -8.61 7.39 21.59
N SER A 16 -7.40 7.17 21.06
CA SER A 16 -6.86 5.83 20.82
C SER A 16 -6.34 5.17 22.11
N THR A 17 -5.74 5.93 23.04
CA THR A 17 -5.29 5.41 24.34
C THR A 17 -6.45 5.02 25.24
N LEU A 18 -7.60 5.71 25.17
CA LEU A 18 -8.81 5.31 25.87
C LEU A 18 -9.40 3.99 25.31
N ARG A 19 -9.22 3.71 24.00
CA ARG A 19 -9.55 2.38 23.43
C ARG A 19 -8.51 1.32 23.79
N LEU A 20 -7.21 1.66 23.83
CA LEU A 20 -6.11 0.74 24.17
C LEU A 20 -6.14 0.30 25.64
N GLY A 21 -6.63 1.13 26.56
CA GLY A 21 -6.78 0.77 27.98
C GLY A 21 -7.76 -0.39 28.23
N ARG A 22 -8.62 -0.73 27.26
CA ARG A 22 -9.53 -1.90 27.31
C ARG A 22 -8.96 -3.17 26.65
N THR A 23 -7.90 -3.09 25.85
CA THR A 23 -7.39 -4.22 25.04
C THR A 23 -6.10 -4.85 25.54
N ASN A 24 -5.53 -4.38 26.65
CA ASN A 24 -4.29 -4.96 27.22
C ASN A 24 -4.49 -6.33 27.90
N LYS A 25 -5.60 -6.99 27.64
CA LYS A 25 -5.90 -8.34 28.17
C LYS A 25 -6.04 -9.36 27.04
N ARG A 26 -4.95 -9.90 26.57
CA ARG A 26 -4.67 -10.90 25.52
C ARG A 26 -4.26 -10.25 24.18
N ARG A 27 -2.96 -10.09 23.99
CA ARG A 27 -2.38 -10.08 22.65
C ARG A 27 -2.77 -11.41 22.01
N ASN A 28 -3.61 -11.39 20.99
CA ASN A 28 -3.94 -12.60 20.25
C ASN A 28 -2.63 -13.16 19.67
N GLY A 29 -2.47 -14.49 19.62
CA GLY A 29 -1.21 -15.10 19.14
C GLY A 29 -0.74 -14.60 17.78
N MET A 30 -1.66 -14.15 16.91
CA MET A 30 -1.37 -13.54 15.62
C MET A 30 -0.63 -12.19 15.75
N GLU A 31 -1.07 -11.29 16.64
CA GLU A 31 -0.39 -10.01 16.86
C GLU A 31 1.04 -10.19 17.38
N SER A 32 1.28 -11.20 18.20
CA SER A 32 2.61 -11.51 18.71
C SER A 32 3.57 -11.96 17.61
N VAL A 33 3.08 -12.76 16.65
CA VAL A 33 3.87 -13.18 15.48
C VAL A 33 4.16 -12.00 14.55
N GLU A 34 3.18 -11.14 14.30
CA GLU A 34 3.36 -9.96 13.46
C GLU A 34 4.39 -8.98 14.05
N PHE A 35 4.35 -8.76 15.37
CA PHE A 35 5.37 -7.98 16.05
C PHE A 35 6.75 -8.63 15.96
N ALA A 36 6.85 -9.95 16.17
CA ALA A 36 8.11 -10.66 16.06
C ALA A 36 8.75 -10.49 14.68
N ILE A 37 7.95 -10.51 13.60
CA ILE A 37 8.43 -10.26 12.22
C ILE A 37 8.92 -8.80 12.08
N LEU A 38 8.14 -7.82 12.52
CA LEU A 38 8.51 -6.42 12.42
C LEU A 38 9.76 -6.09 13.25
N ASP A 39 9.83 -6.59 14.48
CA ASP A 39 10.96 -6.36 15.38
C ASP A 39 12.22 -7.06 14.86
N TRP A 40 12.08 -8.26 14.27
CA TRP A 40 13.19 -8.93 13.61
C TRP A 40 13.75 -8.10 12.44
N ILE A 41 12.89 -7.50 11.61
CA ILE A 41 13.29 -6.59 10.53
C ILE A 41 14.06 -5.39 11.11
N GLN A 42 13.56 -4.77 12.20
CA GLN A 42 14.23 -3.64 12.84
C GLN A 42 15.60 -4.01 13.40
N GLN A 43 15.74 -5.20 13.98
CA GLN A 43 16.98 -5.61 14.65
C GLN A 43 18.05 -6.09 13.68
N HIS A 44 17.68 -6.73 12.55
CA HIS A 44 18.62 -7.43 11.68
C HIS A 44 18.85 -6.76 10.32
N LEU A 45 17.86 -6.00 9.81
CA LEU A 45 17.95 -5.42 8.47
C LEU A 45 18.20 -3.91 8.48
N ARG A 46 18.09 -3.22 9.63
CA ARG A 46 18.35 -1.78 9.69
C ARG A 46 19.79 -1.46 9.39
N CYS A 47 20.00 -0.61 8.39
CA CYS A 47 21.32 -0.07 8.04
C CYS A 47 21.13 1.27 7.30
N GLY A 48 22.17 2.13 7.34
CA GLY A 48 22.10 3.49 6.79
C GLY A 48 21.69 3.53 5.30
N PHE A 49 22.07 2.53 4.51
CA PHE A 49 21.65 2.42 3.11
C PHE A 49 20.13 2.20 2.99
N LEU A 50 19.58 1.21 3.68
CA LEU A 50 18.13 0.91 3.65
C LEU A 50 17.31 2.00 4.33
N ASP A 51 17.85 2.64 5.39
CA ASP A 51 17.22 3.77 6.08
C ASP A 51 17.04 5.00 5.16
N THR A 52 17.85 5.09 4.10
CA THR A 52 17.72 6.15 3.07
C THR A 52 16.88 5.71 1.88
N VAL A 53 17.12 4.51 1.37
CA VAL A 53 16.50 4.03 0.12
C VAL A 53 15.03 3.67 0.31
N LEU A 54 14.67 2.96 1.38
CA LEU A 54 13.29 2.47 1.55
C LEU A 54 12.28 3.57 1.85
N PRO A 55 12.58 4.62 2.63
CA PRO A 55 11.71 5.80 2.69
C PRO A 55 11.51 6.47 1.34
N ALA A 56 12.57 6.60 0.52
CA ALA A 56 12.47 7.18 -0.82
C ALA A 56 11.61 6.32 -1.76
N VAL A 57 11.83 4.99 -1.76
CA VAL A 57 10.99 4.03 -2.52
C VAL A 57 9.53 4.10 -2.09
N SER A 58 9.27 4.25 -0.79
CA SER A 58 7.91 4.42 -0.29
C SER A 58 7.30 5.76 -0.74
N TRP A 59 8.10 6.83 -0.70
CA TRP A 59 7.64 8.18 -1.01
C TRP A 59 7.22 8.36 -2.47
N ILE A 60 7.93 7.78 -3.43
CA ILE A 60 7.57 7.86 -4.86
C ILE A 60 6.22 7.20 -5.19
N CYS A 61 5.65 6.47 -4.26
CA CYS A 61 4.35 5.81 -4.39
C CYS A 61 3.36 6.24 -3.31
N ASN A 62 3.54 7.42 -2.71
CA ASN A 62 2.76 7.83 -1.53
C ASN A 62 1.25 7.92 -1.81
N HIS A 63 0.87 8.44 -2.99
CA HIS A 63 -0.51 8.45 -3.49
C HIS A 63 -0.66 7.63 -4.79
N GLY A 64 0.27 6.70 -5.05
CA GLY A 64 0.28 5.91 -6.27
C GLY A 64 0.85 6.65 -7.49
N GLU A 65 1.59 7.77 -7.27
CA GLU A 65 2.05 8.68 -8.33
C GLU A 65 2.79 7.94 -9.45
N VAL A 66 3.71 7.04 -9.13
CA VAL A 66 4.48 6.30 -10.12
C VAL A 66 3.57 5.48 -11.04
N TRP A 67 2.52 4.89 -10.50
CA TRP A 67 1.57 4.08 -11.26
C TRP A 67 0.59 4.93 -12.07
N ILE A 68 0.19 6.09 -11.55
CA ILE A 68 -0.64 7.06 -12.27
C ILE A 68 0.13 7.63 -13.46
N ILE A 69 1.41 8.01 -13.26
CA ILE A 69 2.28 8.49 -14.35
C ILE A 69 2.48 7.40 -15.38
N LEU A 70 2.74 6.16 -14.98
CA LEU A 70 2.88 5.03 -15.89
C LEU A 70 1.61 4.82 -16.72
N ALA A 71 0.43 4.81 -16.07
CA ALA A 71 -0.84 4.70 -16.77
C ALA A 71 -1.03 5.83 -17.77
N ALA A 72 -0.75 7.09 -17.40
CA ALA A 72 -0.85 8.24 -18.27
C ALA A 72 0.06 8.13 -19.50
N VAL A 73 1.33 7.76 -19.29
CA VAL A 73 2.29 7.55 -20.39
C VAL A 73 1.81 6.46 -21.35
N LEU A 74 1.28 5.35 -20.84
CA LEU A 74 0.76 4.26 -21.66
C LEU A 74 -0.52 4.69 -22.42
N LEU A 75 -1.39 5.50 -21.82
CA LEU A 75 -2.58 6.05 -22.46
C LEU A 75 -2.27 6.96 -23.65
N LEU A 76 -1.17 7.73 -23.55
CA LEU A 76 -0.72 8.64 -24.62
C LEU A 76 -0.09 7.88 -25.79
N ARG A 77 0.42 6.66 -25.58
CA ARG A 77 0.98 5.82 -26.63
C ARG A 77 -0.12 5.05 -27.36
N LYS A 78 -0.37 5.34 -28.63
CA LYS A 78 -1.43 4.67 -29.43
C LYS A 78 -1.35 3.14 -29.36
N ARG A 79 -0.14 2.57 -29.38
CA ARG A 79 0.12 1.13 -29.31
C ARG A 79 -0.28 0.51 -27.97
N ASP A 80 -0.04 1.22 -26.88
CA ASP A 80 -0.13 0.69 -25.51
C ASP A 80 -1.36 1.24 -24.75
N ARG A 81 -2.23 2.01 -25.44
CA ARG A 81 -3.37 2.71 -24.84
C ARG A 81 -4.24 1.80 -23.99
N TRP A 82 -4.54 0.60 -24.47
CA TRP A 82 -5.42 -0.33 -23.74
C TRP A 82 -4.73 -0.94 -22.51
N VAL A 83 -3.41 -1.06 -22.54
CA VAL A 83 -2.62 -1.39 -21.35
C VAL A 83 -2.75 -0.27 -20.32
N GLY A 84 -2.63 1.00 -20.75
CA GLY A 84 -2.85 2.16 -19.89
C GLY A 84 -4.26 2.20 -19.28
N VAL A 85 -5.30 1.89 -20.07
CA VAL A 85 -6.69 1.77 -19.58
C VAL A 85 -6.78 0.67 -18.51
N SER A 86 -6.14 -0.48 -18.73
CA SER A 86 -6.12 -1.58 -17.75
C SER A 86 -5.53 -1.16 -16.41
N VAL A 87 -4.38 -0.47 -16.43
CA VAL A 87 -3.72 0.03 -15.21
C VAL A 87 -4.59 1.09 -14.54
N ALA A 88 -5.14 2.06 -15.29
CA ALA A 88 -5.99 3.10 -14.74
C ALA A 88 -7.25 2.52 -14.05
N LEU A 89 -7.92 1.56 -14.69
CA LEU A 89 -9.08 0.88 -14.11
C LEU A 89 -8.70 0.10 -12.84
N ALA A 90 -7.56 -0.59 -12.84
CA ALA A 90 -7.08 -1.33 -11.68
C ALA A 90 -6.82 -0.38 -10.49
N LEU A 91 -6.21 0.79 -10.72
CA LEU A 91 -5.98 1.80 -9.69
C LEU A 91 -7.28 2.44 -9.17
N VAL A 92 -8.26 2.67 -10.04
CA VAL A 92 -9.59 3.16 -9.61
C VAL A 92 -10.29 2.11 -8.75
N LEU A 93 -10.25 0.84 -9.15
CA LEU A 93 -10.80 -0.26 -8.34
C LEU A 93 -10.11 -0.36 -6.99
N ASP A 94 -8.76 -0.20 -6.95
CA ASP A 94 -8.01 -0.18 -5.70
C ASP A 94 -8.42 1.00 -4.81
N LEU A 95 -8.51 2.20 -5.36
CA LEU A 95 -8.97 3.38 -4.62
C LEU A 95 -10.33 3.13 -3.95
N VAL A 96 -11.27 2.56 -4.69
CA VAL A 96 -12.61 2.27 -4.16
C VAL A 96 -12.57 1.15 -3.12
N CYS A 97 -12.02 -0.01 -3.46
CA CYS A 97 -12.04 -1.18 -2.57
C CYS A 97 -11.17 -0.99 -1.34
N CYS A 98 -9.92 -0.54 -1.53
CA CYS A 98 -8.96 -0.41 -0.44
C CYS A 98 -9.25 0.82 0.42
N ASN A 99 -9.27 2.03 -0.20
CA ASN A 99 -9.28 3.27 0.57
C ASN A 99 -10.69 3.72 0.99
N LEU A 100 -11.71 3.57 0.13
CA LEU A 100 -13.06 4.06 0.45
C LEU A 100 -13.91 3.01 1.19
N ILE A 101 -13.64 1.71 1.03
CA ILE A 101 -14.45 0.66 1.63
C ILE A 101 -13.71 -0.02 2.79
N LEU A 102 -12.57 -0.68 2.52
CA LEU A 102 -11.95 -1.56 3.51
C LEU A 102 -11.27 -0.81 4.65
N LYS A 103 -10.59 0.31 4.39
CA LYS A 103 -9.94 1.08 5.47
C LYS A 103 -10.93 1.59 6.51
N PRO A 104 -12.02 2.28 6.16
CA PRO A 104 -12.97 2.75 7.16
C PRO A 104 -13.75 1.60 7.82
N LEU A 105 -13.96 0.48 7.10
CA LEU A 105 -14.70 -0.67 7.63
C LEU A 105 -13.91 -1.42 8.71
N VAL A 106 -12.60 -1.63 8.49
CA VAL A 106 -11.75 -2.41 9.42
C VAL A 106 -11.14 -1.54 10.52
N ASP A 107 -10.80 -0.30 10.22
CA ASP A 107 -10.23 0.72 11.12
C ASP A 107 -9.11 0.18 12.03
N ARG A 108 -8.17 -0.58 11.42
CA ARG A 108 -7.09 -1.25 12.16
C ARG A 108 -6.03 -0.24 12.60
N VAL A 109 -5.64 -0.32 13.87
CA VAL A 109 -4.55 0.49 14.44
C VAL A 109 -3.21 0.06 13.84
N ARG A 110 -2.31 1.02 13.58
CA ARG A 110 -0.99 0.77 12.99
C ARG A 110 0.02 0.26 14.02
N PRO A 111 1.06 -0.52 13.60
CA PRO A 111 2.06 -1.07 14.50
C PRO A 111 2.77 -0.02 15.34
N PHE A 112 3.19 1.09 14.74
CA PHE A 112 3.89 2.18 15.44
C PHE A 112 3.01 2.87 16.51
N ALA A 113 1.69 2.86 16.36
CA ALA A 113 0.79 3.42 17.35
C ALA A 113 0.60 2.48 18.56
N VAL A 114 0.88 1.19 18.40
CA VAL A 114 0.87 0.19 19.47
C VAL A 114 2.24 0.09 20.16
N ASN A 115 3.32 0.04 19.35
CA ASN A 115 4.71 0.06 19.85
C ASN A 115 5.33 1.44 19.60
N THR A 116 5.21 2.34 20.56
CA THR A 116 5.68 3.73 20.48
C THR A 116 7.19 3.89 20.73
N ALA A 117 7.91 2.79 21.01
CA ALA A 117 9.36 2.82 21.21
C ALA A 117 10.15 2.86 19.88
N VAL A 118 9.49 2.58 18.76
CA VAL A 118 10.13 2.57 17.43
C VAL A 118 10.18 3.98 16.87
N GLU A 119 11.38 4.44 16.53
CA GLU A 119 11.58 5.71 15.81
C GLU A 119 11.26 5.52 14.31
N LEU A 120 10.28 6.28 13.82
CA LEU A 120 9.86 6.20 12.44
C LEU A 120 10.80 6.99 11.52
N LEU A 121 11.16 6.39 10.39
CA LEU A 121 11.94 7.03 9.31
C LEU A 121 11.08 7.87 8.35
N THR A 122 9.78 7.95 8.57
CA THR A 122 8.82 8.67 7.72
C THR A 122 7.75 9.34 8.58
N ALA A 123 7.05 10.32 8.01
CA ALA A 123 5.89 10.90 8.69
C ALA A 123 4.84 9.82 8.97
N PRO A 124 4.26 9.78 10.19
CA PRO A 124 3.27 8.78 10.55
C PRO A 124 2.01 8.96 9.68
N PRO A 125 1.56 7.92 8.97
CA PRO A 125 0.29 7.98 8.24
C PRO A 125 -0.89 8.13 9.21
N LEU A 126 -1.89 8.95 8.81
CA LEU A 126 -3.03 9.29 9.67
C LEU A 126 -4.26 8.39 9.45
N ASP A 127 -4.24 7.56 8.42
CA ASP A 127 -5.32 6.65 8.06
C ASP A 127 -5.15 5.25 8.67
N ALA A 128 -6.19 4.40 8.54
CA ALA A 128 -6.18 3.03 9.05
C ALA A 128 -5.11 2.16 8.41
N SER A 129 -4.63 1.15 9.17
CA SER A 129 -3.53 0.26 8.74
C SER A 129 -3.96 -0.72 7.66
N PHE A 130 -5.16 -1.30 7.78
CA PHE A 130 -5.62 -2.39 6.90
C PHE A 130 -6.57 -1.88 5.80
N PRO A 131 -6.40 -2.36 4.58
CA PRO A 131 -5.20 -3.01 4.04
C PRO A 131 -4.12 -2.00 3.66
N SER A 132 -2.90 -2.49 3.28
CA SER A 132 -1.83 -1.63 2.80
C SER A 132 -2.13 -1.09 1.39
N GLY A 133 -2.52 0.18 1.29
CA GLY A 133 -2.85 0.81 0.02
C GLY A 133 -1.66 0.92 -0.95
N HIS A 134 -0.45 1.22 -0.44
CA HIS A 134 0.77 1.21 -1.26
C HIS A 134 1.01 -0.14 -1.91
N THR A 135 0.85 -1.22 -1.15
CA THR A 135 1.00 -2.59 -1.65
C THR A 135 -0.10 -2.92 -2.65
N ALA A 136 -1.36 -2.64 -2.31
CA ALA A 136 -2.50 -2.97 -3.16
C ALA A 136 -2.43 -2.25 -4.52
N ALA A 137 -2.19 -0.93 -4.54
CA ALA A 137 -2.03 -0.17 -5.78
C ALA A 137 -0.85 -0.67 -6.63
N SER A 138 0.29 -1.01 -6.00
CA SER A 138 1.48 -1.48 -6.71
C SER A 138 1.26 -2.85 -7.35
N PHE A 139 0.67 -3.78 -6.63
CA PHE A 139 0.32 -5.09 -7.17
C PHE A 139 -0.79 -4.99 -8.22
N ALA A 140 -1.79 -4.11 -8.04
CA ALA A 140 -2.83 -3.86 -9.03
C ALA A 140 -2.24 -3.38 -10.37
N ALA A 141 -1.31 -2.41 -10.34
CA ALA A 141 -0.64 -1.95 -11.54
C ALA A 141 0.21 -3.05 -12.20
N ALA A 142 1.04 -3.76 -11.43
CA ALA A 142 1.89 -4.83 -11.95
C ALA A 142 1.07 -5.96 -12.60
N PHE A 143 -0.01 -6.39 -11.98
CA PHE A 143 -0.84 -7.47 -12.52
C PHE A 143 -1.79 -7.03 -13.63
N ALA A 144 -2.20 -5.76 -13.68
CA ALA A 144 -2.87 -5.19 -14.86
C ALA A 144 -1.96 -5.20 -16.09
N LEU A 145 -0.67 -4.84 -15.92
CA LEU A 145 0.34 -4.93 -16.97
C LEU A 145 0.52 -6.38 -17.43
N LYS A 146 0.64 -7.33 -16.49
CA LYS A 146 0.79 -8.76 -16.80
C LYS A 146 -0.38 -9.29 -17.60
N ALA A 147 -1.59 -9.05 -17.11
CA ALA A 147 -2.83 -9.50 -17.76
C ALA A 147 -3.04 -8.89 -19.16
N SER A 148 -2.46 -7.70 -19.39
CA SER A 148 -2.48 -7.04 -20.71
C SER A 148 -1.33 -7.47 -21.63
N GLY A 149 -0.50 -8.44 -21.24
CA GLY A 149 0.63 -8.93 -22.05
C GLY A 149 1.82 -7.97 -22.17
N SER A 150 1.90 -6.95 -21.32
CA SER A 150 3.00 -5.98 -21.34
C SER A 150 4.22 -6.54 -20.62
N ARG A 151 5.41 -6.47 -21.24
CA ARG A 151 6.68 -6.86 -20.59
C ARG A 151 7.08 -5.98 -19.40
N LEU A 152 6.44 -4.83 -19.24
CA LEU A 152 6.67 -3.94 -18.09
C LEU A 152 6.20 -4.56 -16.76
N TRP A 153 5.47 -5.68 -16.78
CA TRP A 153 5.00 -6.32 -15.55
C TRP A 153 6.12 -6.83 -14.65
N GLU A 154 7.25 -7.30 -15.24
CA GLU A 154 8.38 -7.82 -14.47
C GLU A 154 9.05 -6.74 -13.61
N PRO A 155 9.56 -5.63 -14.19
CA PRO A 155 10.11 -4.54 -13.37
C PRO A 155 9.07 -3.90 -12.46
N ALA A 156 7.80 -3.82 -12.88
CA ALA A 156 6.73 -3.33 -12.03
C ALA A 156 6.50 -4.22 -10.80
N LEU A 157 6.57 -5.55 -10.94
CA LEU A 157 6.43 -6.47 -9.83
C LEU A 157 7.62 -6.38 -8.86
N VAL A 158 8.85 -6.20 -9.36
CA VAL A 158 10.03 -5.98 -8.51
C VAL A 158 9.86 -4.70 -7.70
N LEU A 159 9.42 -3.61 -8.33
CA LEU A 159 9.15 -2.35 -7.64
C LEU A 159 8.00 -2.51 -6.63
N ALA A 160 6.92 -3.21 -6.99
CA ALA A 160 5.79 -3.47 -6.10
C ALA A 160 6.23 -4.27 -4.84
N ALA A 161 7.10 -5.27 -5.02
CA ALA A 161 7.67 -6.03 -3.90
C ALA A 161 8.57 -5.15 -3.01
N ALA A 162 9.39 -4.29 -3.61
CA ALA A 162 10.23 -3.34 -2.86
C ALA A 162 9.37 -2.33 -2.06
N ILE A 163 8.30 -1.80 -2.68
CA ILE A 163 7.34 -0.93 -1.99
C ILE A 163 6.65 -1.68 -0.85
N ALA A 164 6.16 -2.91 -1.08
CA ALA A 164 5.54 -3.73 -0.06
C ALA A 164 6.47 -4.00 1.14
N PHE A 165 7.71 -4.37 0.86
CA PHE A 165 8.73 -4.57 1.89
C PHE A 165 9.03 -3.28 2.66
N SER A 166 9.11 -2.13 1.97
CA SER A 166 9.34 -0.84 2.62
C SER A 166 8.30 -0.53 3.71
N ARG A 167 7.05 -0.99 3.54
CA ARG A 167 5.98 -0.74 4.53
C ARG A 167 6.20 -1.49 5.84
N LEU A 168 6.80 -2.68 5.78
CA LEU A 168 7.20 -3.46 6.95
C LEU A 168 8.44 -2.83 7.60
N TYR A 169 9.44 -2.50 6.78
CA TYR A 169 10.68 -1.88 7.22
C TYR A 169 10.44 -0.53 7.94
N LEU A 170 9.53 0.26 7.43
CA LEU A 170 9.12 1.55 8.03
C LEU A 170 8.20 1.40 9.25
N TYR A 171 7.84 0.17 9.63
CA TYR A 171 6.98 -0.13 10.79
C TYR A 171 5.58 0.50 10.71
N VAL A 172 5.07 0.77 9.50
CA VAL A 172 3.80 1.47 9.30
C VAL A 172 2.63 0.57 8.95
N HIS A 173 2.89 -0.69 8.60
CA HIS A 173 1.89 -1.72 8.32
C HIS A 173 2.24 -3.05 8.95
N TRP A 174 1.22 -3.83 9.30
CA TRP A 174 1.37 -5.21 9.74
C TRP A 174 1.69 -6.13 8.55
N PRO A 175 2.39 -7.26 8.76
CA PRO A 175 2.60 -8.28 7.73
C PRO A 175 1.32 -8.72 7.02
N SER A 176 0.23 -8.94 7.77
CA SER A 176 -1.06 -9.30 7.17
C SER A 176 -1.69 -8.18 6.34
N ASP A 177 -1.48 -6.89 6.68
CA ASP A 177 -1.96 -5.76 5.87
C ASP A 177 -1.30 -5.76 4.50
N VAL A 178 0.02 -6.05 4.48
CA VAL A 178 0.82 -6.12 3.25
C VAL A 178 0.45 -7.34 2.42
N LEU A 179 0.33 -8.51 3.05
CA LEU A 179 -0.06 -9.74 2.37
C LEU A 179 -1.46 -9.63 1.74
N PHE A 180 -2.44 -9.15 2.52
CA PHE A 180 -3.78 -8.94 2.01
C PHE A 180 -3.81 -7.88 0.90
N GLY A 181 -3.05 -6.78 1.04
CA GLY A 181 -2.89 -5.78 0.01
C GLY A 181 -2.34 -6.35 -1.30
N ALA A 182 -1.35 -7.23 -1.22
CA ALA A 182 -0.80 -7.90 -2.41
C ALA A 182 -1.82 -8.81 -3.10
N VAL A 183 -2.58 -9.60 -2.34
CA VAL A 183 -3.64 -10.46 -2.88
C VAL A 183 -4.77 -9.64 -3.49
N LEU A 184 -5.27 -8.62 -2.77
CA LEU A 184 -6.30 -7.73 -3.25
C LEU A 184 -5.85 -7.01 -4.53
N GLY A 185 -4.67 -6.39 -4.51
CA GLY A 185 -4.12 -5.68 -5.66
C GLY A 185 -3.98 -6.59 -6.89
N THR A 186 -3.49 -7.82 -6.69
CA THR A 186 -3.41 -8.83 -7.76
C THR A 186 -4.79 -9.08 -8.40
N ALA A 187 -5.81 -9.32 -7.58
CA ALA A 187 -7.17 -9.54 -8.07
C ALA A 187 -7.73 -8.32 -8.83
N LEU A 188 -7.52 -7.12 -8.29
CA LEU A 188 -7.96 -5.86 -8.91
C LEU A 188 -7.20 -5.57 -10.21
N GLY A 189 -5.92 -5.95 -10.30
CA GLY A 189 -5.14 -5.86 -11.53
C GLY A 189 -5.74 -6.69 -12.68
N TYR A 190 -6.06 -7.94 -12.40
CA TYR A 190 -6.75 -8.81 -13.37
C TYR A 190 -8.16 -8.29 -13.71
N ALA A 191 -8.91 -7.80 -12.72
CA ALA A 191 -10.23 -7.21 -12.94
C ALA A 191 -10.18 -5.96 -13.83
N GLY A 192 -9.21 -5.06 -13.60
CA GLY A 192 -8.99 -3.87 -14.43
C GLY A 192 -8.67 -4.21 -15.88
N ALA A 193 -7.80 -5.20 -16.10
CA ALA A 193 -7.47 -5.67 -17.46
C ALA A 193 -8.67 -6.33 -18.16
N TRP A 194 -9.45 -7.13 -17.42
CA TRP A 194 -10.66 -7.74 -17.93
C TRP A 194 -11.69 -6.68 -18.36
N LEU A 195 -11.92 -5.66 -17.54
CA LEU A 195 -12.81 -4.54 -17.87
C LEU A 195 -12.33 -3.79 -19.11
N ALA A 196 -11.03 -3.49 -19.18
CA ALA A 196 -10.45 -2.82 -20.35
C ALA A 196 -10.66 -3.62 -21.65
N GLY A 197 -10.49 -4.94 -21.58
CA GLY A 197 -10.79 -5.84 -22.70
C GLY A 197 -12.25 -5.78 -23.15
N ARG A 198 -13.19 -5.75 -22.20
CA ARG A 198 -14.63 -5.62 -22.50
C ARG A 198 -14.96 -4.28 -23.18
N PHE A 199 -14.37 -3.18 -22.71
CA PHE A 199 -14.56 -1.87 -23.35
C PHE A 199 -13.96 -1.82 -24.76
N ARG A 200 -12.75 -2.38 -24.94
CA ARG A 200 -12.09 -2.46 -26.24
C ARG A 200 -12.97 -3.16 -27.29
N HIS A 201 -13.51 -4.32 -26.94
CA HIS A 201 -14.40 -5.07 -27.82
C HIS A 201 -15.68 -4.30 -28.18
N ARG A 202 -16.30 -3.61 -27.22
CA ARG A 202 -17.51 -2.81 -27.45
C ARG A 202 -17.28 -1.62 -28.38
N LEU A 203 -16.08 -1.05 -28.38
CA LEU A 203 -15.70 0.10 -29.21
C LEU A 203 -15.17 -0.32 -30.59
N GLY A 204 -15.25 -1.60 -30.95
CA GLY A 204 -14.83 -2.10 -32.27
C GLY A 204 -13.32 -2.05 -32.55
N HIS A 205 -12.52 -1.93 -31.50
CA HIS A 205 -11.06 -2.00 -31.61
C HIS A 205 -10.61 -3.47 -31.41
N SER A 206 -10.60 -4.22 -32.49
CA SER A 206 -10.04 -5.57 -32.55
C SER A 206 -8.50 -5.56 -32.58
#